data_15ed89dfbcdf018bfdfb7db757bbe322
#
_entry.id   15ed89dfbcdf018bfdfb7db757bbe322
#
_cell.length_a   1.000
_cell.length_b   1.000
_cell.length_c   1.000
_cell.angle_alpha   90.00
_cell.angle_beta   90.00
_cell.angle_gamma   90.00
#
_symmetry.space_group_name_H-M   'P 1'
#
loop_
_entity.id
_entity.type
_entity.pdbx_description
1 polymer ?
#
loop_
_entity_poly.entity_id
_entity_poly.type
_entity_poly.pdbx_seq_one_letter_code
_entity_poly.pdbx_strand_id
1 'polypeptide(L)'
;MERVILLRFSEIFLKGNNRKFFEKKLIDNIKETLKSYEYRFSTSQNRYVVSDYDVDLETEIVERLKKVFGIYSLSVANKVKTDFDEIRKAAVDLFDDTPLKFRVTVRRADKRVEIPSPVMAAEIGGDILEKYPEMSVDLTNFDKEVYVDIRENGYTYIFLDKIHCAGGMPVGSSGKALCLLSGGIDSPVAAYMMAKRGLQIDAIHFHSMPYTSEQAKEKVVSLAKIVSAYAGHIKLHVVPFTEIQENIHKFCPPEYMITIMRRIMMRISERLAMQINAGALVTGESLGQVASQTMQSITVTNKVIERLPVFRPLIGFDKEEIVKISKHIDAFETSILPYQDCCTIFLPKNPVIRPKLELIERAEKALDVEGLIKRAMDNIEVIEVKH
;
A
#
# COMPACT_ATOMS: atom_id res chain seq x y z
N MET A 1 10.32 -31.66 -12.33
CA MET A 1 10.09 -30.69 -11.21
C MET A 1 9.79 -29.33 -11.85
N GLU A 2 8.71 -28.69 -11.44
CA GLU A 2 8.28 -27.37 -11.97
C GLU A 2 8.39 -26.32 -10.86
N ARG A 3 9.04 -25.19 -11.14
CA ARG A 3 9.14 -24.06 -10.20
C ARG A 3 7.89 -23.20 -10.27
N VAL A 4 7.27 -22.88 -9.11
CA VAL A 4 6.01 -22.13 -9.05
C VAL A 4 5.99 -21.17 -7.86
N ILE A 5 5.17 -20.11 -7.94
CA ILE A 5 4.91 -19.20 -6.81
C ILE A 5 3.48 -19.45 -6.33
N LEU A 6 3.37 -19.83 -5.06
CA LEU A 6 2.10 -20.04 -4.38
C LEU A 6 1.66 -18.76 -3.67
N LEU A 7 0.48 -18.26 -3.97
CA LEU A 7 -0.08 -17.06 -3.34
C LEU A 7 -1.22 -17.43 -2.41
N ARG A 8 -1.24 -16.83 -1.21
CA ARG A 8 -2.28 -17.03 -0.19
C ARG A 8 -2.89 -15.70 0.20
N PHE A 9 -4.19 -15.67 0.37
CA PHE A 9 -4.95 -14.51 0.83
C PHE A 9 -5.64 -14.82 2.16
N SER A 10 -6.00 -13.81 2.96
CA SER A 10 -6.56 -14.00 4.30
C SER A 10 -7.93 -13.36 4.48
N GLU A 11 -8.05 -12.04 4.57
CA GLU A 11 -9.29 -11.33 4.89
C GLU A 11 -10.44 -11.59 3.89
N ILE A 12 -10.13 -11.99 2.66
CA ILE A 12 -11.12 -12.30 1.62
C ILE A 12 -12.04 -13.45 2.05
N PHE A 13 -11.53 -14.40 2.84
CA PHE A 13 -12.36 -15.51 3.37
C PHE A 13 -13.53 -15.04 4.25
N LEU A 14 -13.40 -13.88 4.89
CA LEU A 14 -14.42 -13.32 5.78
C LEU A 14 -15.56 -12.62 5.04
N LYS A 15 -15.50 -12.55 3.70
CA LYS A 15 -16.46 -11.76 2.89
C LYS A 15 -17.75 -12.49 2.50
N GLY A 16 -17.96 -13.71 2.99
CA GLY A 16 -19.19 -14.46 2.77
C GLY A 16 -19.61 -14.50 1.29
N ASN A 17 -20.85 -14.12 1.00
CA ASN A 17 -21.41 -14.13 -0.36
C ASN A 17 -20.70 -13.18 -1.35
N ASN A 18 -20.00 -12.16 -0.85
CA ASN A 18 -19.27 -11.20 -1.69
C ASN A 18 -17.84 -11.67 -2.04
N ARG A 19 -17.41 -12.84 -1.55
CA ARG A 19 -16.05 -13.37 -1.72
C ARG A 19 -15.59 -13.36 -3.18
N LYS A 20 -16.45 -13.79 -4.12
CA LYS A 20 -16.12 -13.85 -5.56
C LYS A 20 -15.72 -12.48 -6.13
N PHE A 21 -16.35 -11.40 -5.68
CA PHE A 21 -15.99 -10.04 -6.10
C PHE A 21 -14.57 -9.66 -5.67
N PHE A 22 -14.22 -9.93 -4.40
CA PHE A 22 -12.88 -9.63 -3.88
C PHE A 22 -11.81 -10.51 -4.52
N GLU A 23 -12.09 -11.81 -4.74
CA GLU A 23 -11.18 -12.70 -5.44
C GLU A 23 -10.91 -12.23 -6.87
N LYS A 24 -11.97 -11.84 -7.61
CA LYS A 24 -11.81 -11.28 -8.96
C LYS A 24 -10.93 -10.04 -8.94
N LYS A 25 -11.17 -9.09 -8.03
CA LYS A 25 -10.34 -7.89 -7.89
C LYS A 25 -8.88 -8.23 -7.59
N LEU A 26 -8.63 -9.21 -6.70
CA LEU A 26 -7.26 -9.65 -6.41
C LEU A 26 -6.59 -10.24 -7.64
N ILE A 27 -7.29 -11.10 -8.38
CA ILE A 27 -6.77 -11.70 -9.62
C ILE A 27 -6.45 -10.64 -10.66
N ASP A 28 -7.34 -9.65 -10.85
CA ASP A 28 -7.13 -8.55 -11.79
C ASP A 28 -5.88 -7.73 -11.40
N ASN A 29 -5.70 -7.44 -10.09
CA ASN A 29 -4.54 -6.70 -9.59
C ASN A 29 -3.24 -7.50 -9.76
N ILE A 30 -3.25 -8.82 -9.50
CA ILE A 30 -2.09 -9.69 -9.73
C ILE A 30 -1.71 -9.67 -11.22
N LYS A 31 -2.70 -9.84 -12.12
CA LYS A 31 -2.47 -9.83 -13.56
C LYS A 31 -1.93 -8.49 -14.05
N GLU A 32 -2.46 -7.38 -13.54
CA GLU A 32 -1.94 -6.04 -13.90
C GLU A 32 -0.49 -5.85 -13.40
N THR A 33 -0.16 -6.35 -12.20
CA THR A 33 1.20 -6.31 -11.65
C THR A 33 2.19 -7.11 -12.48
N LEU A 34 1.76 -8.24 -13.04
CA LEU A 34 2.60 -9.16 -13.81
C LEU A 34 2.47 -9.01 -15.33
N LYS A 35 1.80 -8.00 -15.84
CA LYS A 35 1.48 -7.86 -17.28
C LYS A 35 2.69 -7.77 -18.21
N SER A 36 3.86 -7.39 -17.69
CA SER A 36 5.12 -7.31 -18.45
C SER A 36 5.90 -8.63 -18.50
N TYR A 37 5.41 -9.68 -17.82
CA TYR A 37 6.05 -10.98 -17.75
C TYR A 37 5.24 -12.03 -18.52
N GLU A 38 5.92 -13.02 -19.04
CA GLU A 38 5.30 -14.25 -19.49
C GLU A 38 5.11 -15.19 -18.29
N TYR A 39 3.91 -15.69 -18.07
CA TYR A 39 3.58 -16.59 -16.98
C TYR A 39 2.24 -17.27 -17.22
N ARG A 40 2.01 -18.36 -16.50
CA ARG A 40 0.70 -18.99 -16.40
C ARG A 40 0.11 -18.78 -15.03
N PHE A 41 -1.17 -18.38 -14.97
CA PHE A 41 -1.91 -18.19 -13.74
C PHE A 41 -2.99 -19.25 -13.60
N SER A 42 -3.04 -19.92 -12.45
CA SER A 42 -4.07 -20.90 -12.13
C SER A 42 -4.58 -20.75 -10.71
N THR A 43 -5.80 -21.25 -10.48
CA THR A 43 -6.42 -21.27 -9.16
C THR A 43 -6.56 -22.72 -8.71
N SER A 44 -6.12 -23.02 -7.49
CA SER A 44 -6.21 -24.37 -6.92
C SER A 44 -6.58 -24.28 -5.44
N GLN A 45 -7.74 -24.85 -5.06
CA GLN A 45 -8.16 -25.04 -3.68
C GLN A 45 -7.85 -23.87 -2.73
N ASN A 46 -8.39 -22.66 -3.05
CA ASN A 46 -8.19 -21.42 -2.29
C ASN A 46 -6.75 -20.86 -2.31
N ARG A 47 -5.97 -21.17 -3.34
CA ARG A 47 -4.65 -20.60 -3.61
C ARG A 47 -4.55 -20.18 -5.06
N TYR A 48 -3.70 -19.21 -5.32
CA TYR A 48 -3.30 -18.88 -6.67
C TYR A 48 -1.89 -19.38 -6.91
N VAL A 49 -1.65 -19.84 -8.12
CA VAL A 49 -0.37 -20.39 -8.56
C VAL A 49 0.08 -19.63 -9.80
N VAL A 50 1.28 -19.09 -9.73
CA VAL A 50 2.00 -18.51 -10.87
C VAL A 50 3.06 -19.52 -11.29
N SER A 51 3.05 -19.92 -12.55
CA SER A 51 3.96 -20.92 -13.13
C SER A 51 4.40 -20.52 -14.53
N ASP A 52 5.28 -21.30 -15.16
CA ASP A 52 5.77 -21.08 -16.53
C ASP A 52 6.36 -19.67 -16.72
N TYR A 53 7.02 -19.14 -15.69
CA TYR A 53 7.75 -17.87 -15.74
C TYR A 53 9.25 -18.09 -15.89
N ASP A 54 9.97 -17.11 -16.40
CA ASP A 54 11.42 -17.12 -16.46
C ASP A 54 12.01 -17.12 -15.03
N VAL A 55 12.76 -18.15 -14.69
CA VAL A 55 13.36 -18.34 -13.35
C VAL A 55 14.36 -17.22 -13.00
N ASP A 56 15.03 -16.63 -14.00
CA ASP A 56 15.95 -15.51 -13.78
C ASP A 56 15.21 -14.26 -13.30
N LEU A 57 13.91 -14.15 -13.58
CA LEU A 57 13.02 -13.05 -13.14
C LEU A 57 12.25 -13.37 -11.83
N GLU A 58 12.45 -14.54 -11.23
CA GLU A 58 11.71 -15.00 -10.03
C GLU A 58 11.77 -13.97 -8.90
N THR A 59 12.96 -13.46 -8.60
CA THR A 59 13.16 -12.49 -7.52
C THR A 59 12.37 -11.21 -7.78
N GLU A 60 12.39 -10.69 -8.99
CA GLU A 60 11.65 -9.48 -9.37
C GLU A 60 10.13 -9.71 -9.28
N ILE A 61 9.64 -10.83 -9.80
CA ILE A 61 8.22 -11.23 -9.72
C ILE A 61 7.77 -11.33 -8.25
N VAL A 62 8.58 -11.97 -7.41
CA VAL A 62 8.30 -12.10 -5.96
C VAL A 62 8.22 -10.72 -5.30
N GLU A 63 9.18 -9.82 -5.54
CA GLU A 63 9.18 -8.48 -4.95
C GLU A 63 7.97 -7.62 -5.40
N ARG A 64 7.53 -7.76 -6.64
CA ARG A 64 6.29 -7.12 -7.11
C ARG A 64 5.04 -7.70 -6.46
N LEU A 65 4.94 -9.03 -6.39
CA LEU A 65 3.80 -9.71 -5.77
C LEU A 65 3.68 -9.44 -4.26
N LYS A 66 4.79 -9.24 -3.54
CA LYS A 66 4.81 -8.86 -2.13
C LYS A 66 4.06 -7.55 -1.86
N LYS A 67 4.03 -6.64 -2.83
CA LYS A 67 3.39 -5.33 -2.73
C LYS A 67 1.89 -5.35 -3.07
N VAL A 68 1.36 -6.43 -3.64
CA VAL A 68 -0.06 -6.53 -4.02
C VAL A 68 -0.94 -6.70 -2.80
N PHE A 69 -1.77 -5.70 -2.51
CA PHE A 69 -2.76 -5.80 -1.43
C PHE A 69 -3.79 -6.91 -1.68
N GLY A 70 -4.04 -7.69 -0.64
CA GLY A 70 -4.86 -8.90 -0.68
C GLY A 70 -4.04 -10.18 -0.62
N ILE A 71 -2.77 -10.17 -1.04
CA ILE A 71 -1.85 -11.30 -0.84
C ILE A 71 -1.31 -11.22 0.60
N TYR A 72 -1.58 -12.24 1.40
CA TYR A 72 -1.10 -12.33 2.78
C TYR A 72 0.31 -12.91 2.86
N SER A 73 0.55 -13.99 2.10
CA SER A 73 1.88 -14.59 1.99
C SER A 73 2.06 -15.28 0.65
N LEU A 74 3.31 -15.42 0.23
CA LEU A 74 3.68 -16.24 -0.91
C LEU A 74 4.79 -17.23 -0.54
N SER A 75 4.97 -18.23 -1.39
CA SER A 75 6.11 -19.16 -1.31
C SER A 75 6.56 -19.53 -2.70
N VAL A 76 7.85 -19.52 -2.93
CA VAL A 76 8.45 -20.16 -4.10
C VAL A 76 8.53 -21.66 -3.79
N ALA A 77 7.97 -22.49 -4.63
CA ALA A 77 7.79 -23.92 -4.38
C ALA A 77 8.20 -24.77 -5.57
N ASN A 78 8.68 -25.95 -5.28
CA ASN A 78 8.81 -27.02 -6.24
C ASN A 78 7.48 -27.79 -6.33
N LYS A 79 6.91 -27.89 -7.52
CA LYS A 79 5.72 -28.66 -7.81
C LYS A 79 6.13 -29.98 -8.44
N VAL A 80 5.71 -31.09 -7.81
CA VAL A 80 5.94 -32.47 -8.29
C VAL A 80 4.62 -33.24 -8.32
N LYS A 81 4.58 -34.35 -9.00
CA LYS A 81 3.47 -35.33 -8.85
C LYS A 81 3.42 -35.82 -7.41
N THR A 82 2.22 -36.22 -6.97
CA THR A 82 2.04 -36.82 -5.63
C THR A 82 2.53 -38.29 -5.67
N ASP A 83 3.84 -38.43 -5.79
CA ASP A 83 4.61 -39.63 -5.66
C ASP A 83 5.62 -39.41 -4.54
N PHE A 84 5.78 -40.41 -3.64
CA PHE A 84 6.57 -40.18 -2.43
C PHE A 84 8.07 -40.06 -2.71
N ASP A 85 8.59 -40.78 -3.69
CA ASP A 85 10.00 -40.69 -4.06
C ASP A 85 10.31 -39.36 -4.76
N GLU A 86 9.40 -38.86 -5.63
CA GLU A 86 9.51 -37.53 -6.21
C GLU A 86 9.46 -36.42 -5.12
N ILE A 87 8.61 -36.58 -4.10
CA ILE A 87 8.50 -35.62 -2.98
C ILE A 87 9.79 -35.60 -2.16
N ARG A 88 10.33 -36.76 -1.79
CA ARG A 88 11.59 -36.91 -1.04
C ARG A 88 12.74 -36.22 -1.77
N LYS A 89 12.93 -36.56 -3.04
CA LYS A 89 13.96 -35.94 -3.88
C LYS A 89 13.82 -34.41 -3.94
N ALA A 90 12.62 -33.92 -4.22
CA ALA A 90 12.37 -32.49 -4.32
C ALA A 90 12.56 -31.74 -2.99
N ALA A 91 12.34 -32.38 -1.85
CA ALA A 91 12.58 -31.81 -0.53
C ALA A 91 14.08 -31.69 -0.22
N VAL A 92 14.85 -32.72 -0.56
CA VAL A 92 16.30 -32.75 -0.41
C VAL A 92 16.97 -31.69 -1.31
N ASP A 93 16.48 -31.50 -2.53
CA ASP A 93 17.03 -30.53 -3.51
C ASP A 93 16.74 -29.07 -3.13
N LEU A 94 16.00 -28.78 -2.05
CA LEU A 94 15.81 -27.43 -1.53
C LEU A 94 16.99 -26.91 -0.69
N PHE A 95 17.89 -27.78 -0.28
CA PHE A 95 19.02 -27.45 0.58
C PHE A 95 20.35 -27.43 -0.18
N ASP A 96 21.30 -26.74 0.38
CA ASP A 96 22.73 -26.76 0.06
C ASP A 96 23.52 -27.26 1.28
N ASP A 97 24.84 -27.29 1.19
CA ASP A 97 25.72 -27.77 2.27
C ASP A 97 25.81 -26.86 3.50
N THR A 98 24.97 -25.79 3.59
CA THR A 98 25.00 -24.85 4.71
C THR A 98 24.45 -25.52 5.98
N PRO A 99 25.25 -25.67 7.07
CA PRO A 99 24.76 -26.24 8.32
C PRO A 99 23.63 -25.43 8.93
N LEU A 100 22.49 -26.07 9.19
CA LEU A 100 21.32 -25.43 9.80
C LEU A 100 20.44 -26.46 10.53
N LYS A 101 19.57 -25.95 11.38
CA LYS A 101 18.50 -26.73 12.01
C LYS A 101 17.22 -26.64 11.19
N PHE A 102 16.59 -27.79 10.95
CA PHE A 102 15.35 -27.80 10.20
C PHE A 102 14.28 -28.69 10.84
N ARG A 103 13.05 -28.49 10.39
CA ARG A 103 11.95 -29.44 10.61
C ARG A 103 11.18 -29.65 9.31
N VAL A 104 10.50 -30.78 9.22
CA VAL A 104 9.61 -31.11 8.09
C VAL A 104 8.16 -31.10 8.56
N THR A 105 7.31 -30.37 7.85
CA THR A 105 5.87 -30.30 8.12
C THR A 105 5.09 -30.76 6.90
N VAL A 106 4.40 -31.90 7.01
CA VAL A 106 3.59 -32.49 5.94
C VAL A 106 2.11 -32.18 6.16
N ARG A 107 1.47 -31.54 5.21
CA ARG A 107 0.01 -31.34 5.16
C ARG A 107 -0.59 -32.16 4.03
N ARG A 108 -1.53 -33.05 4.38
CA ARG A 108 -2.29 -33.85 3.43
C ARG A 108 -3.71 -33.32 3.31
N ALA A 109 -4.02 -32.59 2.24
CA ALA A 109 -5.39 -32.29 1.83
C ALA A 109 -6.00 -33.54 1.14
N ASP A 110 -5.20 -34.27 0.39
CA ASP A 110 -5.60 -35.55 -0.22
C ASP A 110 -5.50 -36.70 0.78
N LYS A 111 -6.64 -37.18 1.23
CA LYS A 111 -6.73 -38.33 2.16
C LYS A 111 -6.48 -39.70 1.51
N ARG A 112 -6.42 -39.76 0.17
CA ARG A 112 -6.10 -40.99 -0.57
C ARG A 112 -4.63 -41.40 -0.43
N VAL A 113 -3.75 -40.45 -0.06
CA VAL A 113 -2.36 -40.79 0.27
C VAL A 113 -2.33 -41.53 1.59
N GLU A 114 -1.94 -42.81 1.56
CA GLU A 114 -2.03 -43.74 2.70
C GLU A 114 -0.97 -43.46 3.78
N ILE A 115 0.22 -43.00 3.39
CA ILE A 115 1.34 -42.79 4.32
C ILE A 115 1.00 -41.66 5.31
N PRO A 116 1.07 -41.87 6.63
CA PRO A 116 0.80 -40.83 7.62
C PRO A 116 1.78 -39.67 7.55
N SER A 117 1.29 -38.41 7.73
CA SER A 117 2.13 -37.21 7.67
C SER A 117 3.38 -37.26 8.57
N PRO A 118 3.32 -37.79 9.82
CA PRO A 118 4.52 -37.90 10.65
C PRO A 118 5.57 -38.87 10.09
N VAL A 119 5.14 -39.98 9.46
CA VAL A 119 6.04 -40.96 8.83
C VAL A 119 6.74 -40.31 7.63
N MET A 120 5.96 -39.66 6.75
CA MET A 120 6.52 -38.92 5.60
C MET A 120 7.54 -37.87 6.07
N ALA A 121 7.22 -37.11 7.14
CA ALA A 121 8.12 -36.11 7.66
C ALA A 121 9.42 -36.69 8.19
N ALA A 122 9.36 -37.82 8.87
CA ALA A 122 10.54 -38.52 9.41
C ALA A 122 11.45 -39.06 8.27
N GLU A 123 10.86 -39.70 7.25
CA GLU A 123 11.63 -40.21 6.12
C GLU A 123 12.28 -39.11 5.31
N ILE A 124 11.55 -38.01 4.98
CA ILE A 124 12.12 -36.82 4.31
C ILE A 124 13.25 -36.22 5.14
N GLY A 125 13.05 -36.09 6.47
CA GLY A 125 14.08 -35.63 7.38
C GLY A 125 15.34 -36.50 7.38
N GLY A 126 15.16 -37.81 7.33
CA GLY A 126 16.25 -38.81 7.20
C GLY A 126 17.05 -38.64 5.92
N ASP A 127 16.37 -38.48 4.77
CA ASP A 127 17.04 -38.25 3.47
C ASP A 127 17.85 -36.96 3.42
N ILE A 128 17.33 -35.89 4.04
CA ILE A 128 18.05 -34.62 4.14
C ILE A 128 19.31 -34.79 4.98
N LEU A 129 19.25 -35.49 6.14
CA LEU A 129 20.41 -35.75 7.00
C LEU A 129 21.42 -36.70 6.34
N GLU A 130 20.97 -37.66 5.53
CA GLU A 130 21.85 -38.56 4.78
C GLU A 130 22.69 -37.77 3.75
N LYS A 131 22.03 -36.87 3.01
CA LYS A 131 22.72 -36.04 2.00
C LYS A 131 23.54 -34.90 2.62
N TYR A 132 23.08 -34.32 3.73
CA TYR A 132 23.69 -33.16 4.41
C TYR A 132 23.96 -33.46 5.89
N PRO A 133 25.05 -34.20 6.22
CA PRO A 133 25.33 -34.66 7.59
C PRO A 133 25.58 -33.58 8.63
N GLU A 134 25.94 -32.35 8.19
CA GLU A 134 26.16 -31.19 9.07
C GLU A 134 24.86 -30.52 9.53
N MET A 135 23.71 -30.91 8.97
CA MET A 135 22.40 -30.43 9.38
C MET A 135 21.88 -31.21 10.58
N SER A 136 20.91 -30.63 11.28
CA SER A 136 20.24 -31.30 12.40
C SER A 136 18.74 -31.01 12.42
N VAL A 137 17.96 -31.95 12.96
CA VAL A 137 16.51 -31.77 13.14
C VAL A 137 16.24 -31.15 14.50
N ASP A 138 15.52 -30.01 14.52
CA ASP A 138 15.00 -29.41 15.75
C ASP A 138 13.52 -29.03 15.51
N LEU A 139 12.62 -29.70 16.21
CA LEU A 139 11.17 -29.50 16.01
C LEU A 139 10.65 -28.18 16.61
N THR A 140 11.44 -27.54 17.46
CA THR A 140 11.05 -26.34 18.23
C THR A 140 11.86 -25.10 17.80
N ASN A 141 13.19 -25.22 17.78
CA ASN A 141 14.11 -24.12 17.49
C ASN A 141 14.85 -24.39 16.17
N PHE A 142 14.13 -24.29 15.07
CA PHE A 142 14.66 -24.54 13.71
C PHE A 142 14.92 -23.23 12.99
N ASP A 143 15.90 -23.23 12.08
CA ASP A 143 16.23 -22.14 11.18
C ASP A 143 15.34 -22.18 9.93
N LYS A 144 15.03 -23.38 9.42
CA LYS A 144 14.20 -23.61 8.24
C LYS A 144 13.12 -24.65 8.47
N GLU A 145 11.95 -24.43 7.88
CA GLU A 145 10.85 -25.41 7.88
C GLU A 145 10.55 -25.86 6.45
N VAL A 146 10.70 -27.17 6.21
CA VAL A 146 10.27 -27.78 4.94
C VAL A 146 8.77 -28.01 4.98
N TYR A 147 8.05 -27.33 4.13
CA TYR A 147 6.62 -27.55 3.95
C TYR A 147 6.38 -28.50 2.78
N VAL A 148 5.68 -29.59 3.04
CA VAL A 148 5.18 -30.54 2.04
C VAL A 148 3.66 -30.45 2.03
N ASP A 149 3.08 -29.89 0.97
CA ASP A 149 1.66 -29.59 0.86
C ASP A 149 1.02 -30.43 -0.24
N ILE A 150 0.47 -31.61 0.14
CA ILE A 150 -0.14 -32.58 -0.75
C ILE A 150 -1.58 -32.19 -1.05
N ARG A 151 -1.91 -32.10 -2.36
CA ARG A 151 -3.21 -31.64 -2.84
C ARG A 151 -3.99 -32.73 -3.59
N GLU A 152 -5.32 -32.58 -3.58
CA GLU A 152 -6.25 -33.49 -4.26
C GLU A 152 -6.14 -33.51 -5.80
N ASN A 153 -5.47 -32.51 -6.37
CA ASN A 153 -5.23 -32.38 -7.80
C ASN A 153 -4.08 -33.25 -8.34
N GLY A 154 -3.53 -34.15 -7.50
CA GLY A 154 -2.45 -35.07 -7.87
C GLY A 154 -1.06 -34.42 -7.86
N TYR A 155 -0.92 -33.20 -7.32
CA TYR A 155 0.35 -32.52 -7.17
C TYR A 155 0.68 -32.20 -5.72
N THR A 156 1.97 -32.16 -5.42
CA THR A 156 2.53 -31.77 -4.13
C THR A 156 3.43 -30.55 -4.33
N TYR A 157 3.33 -29.59 -3.42
CA TYR A 157 4.12 -28.39 -3.39
C TYR A 157 5.09 -28.43 -2.21
N ILE A 158 6.39 -28.26 -2.49
CA ILE A 158 7.46 -28.34 -1.49
C ILE A 158 8.19 -26.99 -1.47
N PHE A 159 8.31 -26.39 -0.28
CA PHE A 159 8.93 -25.07 -0.11
C PHE A 159 9.47 -24.87 1.31
N LEU A 160 10.45 -23.96 1.46
CA LEU A 160 11.08 -23.64 2.76
C LEU A 160 10.40 -22.47 3.46
N ASP A 161 10.10 -21.42 2.74
CA ASP A 161 9.74 -20.14 3.33
C ASP A 161 8.29 -19.73 3.02
N LYS A 162 7.66 -19.08 3.99
CA LYS A 162 6.42 -18.31 3.79
C LYS A 162 6.76 -16.84 3.89
N ILE A 163 6.94 -16.21 2.74
CA ILE A 163 7.26 -14.79 2.65
C ILE A 163 5.98 -13.99 2.93
N HIS A 164 6.03 -13.13 3.96
CA HIS A 164 4.93 -12.23 4.26
C HIS A 164 4.81 -11.12 3.22
N CYS A 165 3.57 -10.81 2.84
CA CYS A 165 3.23 -9.79 1.85
C CYS A 165 2.46 -8.64 2.50
N ALA A 166 2.10 -7.64 1.71
CA ALA A 166 1.41 -6.43 2.19
C ALA A 166 0.06 -6.70 2.88
N GLY A 167 -0.59 -7.83 2.59
CA GLY A 167 -1.89 -8.19 3.18
C GLY A 167 -3.01 -7.24 2.79
N GLY A 168 -3.98 -7.04 3.68
CA GLY A 168 -5.08 -6.11 3.46
C GLY A 168 -6.13 -6.59 2.45
N MET A 169 -6.78 -5.63 1.78
CA MET A 169 -7.85 -5.86 0.81
C MET A 169 -7.40 -5.48 -0.61
N PRO A 170 -7.89 -6.17 -1.65
CA PRO A 170 -7.56 -5.82 -3.04
C PRO A 170 -7.93 -4.37 -3.37
N VAL A 171 -7.02 -3.62 -3.97
CA VAL A 171 -7.26 -2.24 -4.41
C VAL A 171 -8.47 -2.19 -5.35
N GLY A 172 -9.32 -1.18 -5.17
CA GLY A 172 -10.58 -1.00 -5.90
C GLY A 172 -11.74 -1.85 -5.39
N SER A 173 -11.57 -2.62 -4.30
CA SER A 173 -12.65 -3.39 -3.67
C SER A 173 -13.52 -2.56 -2.72
N SER A 174 -13.05 -1.39 -2.28
CA SER A 174 -13.74 -0.50 -1.33
C SER A 174 -14.08 0.88 -1.93
N GLY A 175 -14.06 0.98 -3.26
CA GLY A 175 -14.32 2.25 -3.96
C GLY A 175 -13.05 3.06 -4.23
N LYS A 176 -13.21 4.37 -4.46
CA LYS A 176 -12.17 5.32 -4.84
C LYS A 176 -12.11 6.49 -3.85
N ALA A 177 -10.92 6.98 -3.54
CA ALA A 177 -10.71 8.17 -2.73
C ALA A 177 -9.68 9.12 -3.36
N LEU A 178 -9.79 10.41 -3.03
CA LEU A 178 -8.82 11.44 -3.40
C LEU A 178 -7.95 11.76 -2.17
N CYS A 179 -6.65 11.52 -2.27
CA CYS A 179 -5.70 11.79 -1.19
C CYS A 179 -5.01 13.15 -1.40
N LEU A 180 -5.03 14.00 -0.39
CA LEU A 180 -4.25 15.23 -0.37
C LEU A 180 -2.78 14.85 -0.14
N LEU A 181 -1.99 14.81 -1.21
CA LEU A 181 -0.60 14.37 -1.23
C LEU A 181 0.34 15.57 -1.19
N SER A 182 1.17 15.64 -0.17
CA SER A 182 2.24 16.62 0.01
C SER A 182 3.61 15.98 -0.12
N GLY A 183 4.67 16.79 -0.14
CA GLY A 183 6.06 16.30 -0.10
C GLY A 183 6.52 15.81 1.29
N GLY A 184 5.65 15.83 2.31
CA GLY A 184 5.94 15.38 3.67
C GLY A 184 5.82 13.87 3.85
N ILE A 185 6.17 13.40 5.07
CA ILE A 185 6.20 11.99 5.44
C ILE A 185 4.78 11.40 5.56
N ASP A 186 3.81 12.20 6.03
CA ASP A 186 2.53 11.70 6.54
C ASP A 186 1.56 11.31 5.41
N SER A 187 1.46 12.13 4.36
CA SER A 187 0.46 11.92 3.31
C SER A 187 0.69 10.67 2.44
N PRO A 188 1.93 10.28 2.07
CA PRO A 188 2.17 9.01 1.39
C PRO A 188 1.79 7.79 2.25
N VAL A 189 2.07 7.86 3.57
CA VAL A 189 1.67 6.82 4.52
C VAL A 189 0.15 6.71 4.61
N ALA A 190 -0.56 7.85 4.66
CA ALA A 190 -2.02 7.86 4.67
C ALA A 190 -2.61 7.23 3.39
N ALA A 191 -2.05 7.56 2.22
CA ALA A 191 -2.45 6.98 0.95
C ALA A 191 -2.24 5.45 0.93
N TYR A 192 -1.06 4.97 1.36
CA TYR A 192 -0.75 3.55 1.50
C TYR A 192 -1.73 2.83 2.41
N MET A 193 -2.00 3.38 3.61
CA MET A 193 -2.89 2.75 4.58
C MET A 193 -4.33 2.62 4.05
N MET A 194 -4.82 3.62 3.31
CA MET A 194 -6.15 3.57 2.74
C MET A 194 -6.23 2.66 1.51
N ALA A 195 -5.18 2.61 0.68
CA ALA A 195 -5.06 1.62 -0.40
C ALA A 195 -5.05 0.18 0.16
N LYS A 196 -4.37 -0.05 1.30
CA LYS A 196 -4.36 -1.35 2.02
C LYS A 196 -5.76 -1.78 2.47
N ARG A 197 -6.70 -0.85 2.65
CA ARG A 197 -8.12 -1.14 2.95
C ARG A 197 -8.99 -1.29 1.71
N GLY A 198 -8.36 -1.36 0.53
CA GLY A 198 -9.04 -1.65 -0.74
C GLY A 198 -9.51 -0.41 -1.50
N LEU A 199 -9.16 0.80 -1.08
CA LEU A 199 -9.47 2.00 -1.85
C LEU A 199 -8.52 2.14 -3.05
N GLN A 200 -9.07 2.46 -4.21
CA GLN A 200 -8.32 3.03 -5.30
C GLN A 200 -7.99 4.48 -4.93
N ILE A 201 -6.73 4.88 -5.06
CA ILE A 201 -6.27 6.22 -4.67
C ILE A 201 -5.94 7.02 -5.92
N ASP A 202 -6.57 8.18 -6.05
CA ASP A 202 -6.02 9.31 -6.81
C ASP A 202 -5.49 10.35 -5.85
N ALA A 203 -4.60 11.23 -6.30
CA ALA A 203 -3.95 12.22 -5.46
C ALA A 203 -4.20 13.65 -5.97
N ILE A 204 -4.27 14.59 -5.04
CA ILE A 204 -4.28 16.03 -5.31
C ILE A 204 -3.10 16.68 -4.60
N HIS A 205 -2.35 17.50 -5.34
CA HIS A 205 -1.24 18.29 -4.83
C HIS A 205 -1.45 19.77 -5.15
N PHE A 206 -1.18 20.64 -4.19
CA PHE A 206 -1.27 22.09 -4.36
C PHE A 206 0.13 22.65 -4.59
N HIS A 207 0.33 23.28 -5.73
CA HIS A 207 1.62 23.80 -6.18
C HIS A 207 1.59 25.32 -6.35
N SER A 208 2.62 26.01 -5.87
CA SER A 208 2.63 27.49 -5.81
C SER A 208 3.86 28.09 -6.50
N MET A 209 3.95 27.92 -7.81
CA MET A 209 4.98 28.60 -8.62
C MET A 209 4.80 30.11 -8.57
N PRO A 210 5.87 30.94 -8.44
CA PRO A 210 7.28 30.56 -8.35
C PRO A 210 7.79 30.30 -6.91
N TYR A 211 6.92 30.33 -5.92
CA TYR A 211 7.31 30.21 -4.51
C TYR A 211 7.71 28.79 -4.13
N THR A 212 7.15 27.76 -4.76
CA THR A 212 7.64 26.39 -4.68
C THR A 212 8.41 26.05 -5.95
N SER A 213 9.50 25.30 -5.79
CA SER A 213 10.34 24.90 -6.92
C SER A 213 9.71 23.73 -7.72
N GLU A 214 10.17 23.54 -8.97
CA GLU A 214 9.80 22.35 -9.75
C GLU A 214 10.25 21.07 -9.06
N GLN A 215 11.40 21.08 -8.36
CA GLN A 215 11.89 19.95 -7.57
C GLN A 215 10.93 19.55 -6.44
N ALA A 216 10.17 20.51 -5.88
CA ALA A 216 9.13 20.20 -4.90
C ALA A 216 7.98 19.40 -5.55
N LYS A 217 7.57 19.72 -6.77
CA LYS A 217 6.59 18.95 -7.54
C LYS A 217 7.12 17.57 -7.93
N GLU A 218 8.36 17.49 -8.42
CA GLU A 218 9.02 16.23 -8.76
C GLU A 218 9.14 15.28 -7.55
N LYS A 219 9.40 15.82 -6.36
CA LYS A 219 9.38 15.08 -5.10
C LYS A 219 8.02 14.42 -4.86
N VAL A 220 6.93 15.16 -5.06
CA VAL A 220 5.57 14.64 -4.87
C VAL A 220 5.23 13.58 -5.94
N VAL A 221 5.65 13.77 -7.18
CA VAL A 221 5.53 12.75 -8.25
C VAL A 221 6.27 11.48 -7.85
N SER A 222 7.48 11.60 -7.31
CA SER A 222 8.28 10.47 -6.83
C SER A 222 7.60 9.74 -5.67
N LEU A 223 7.01 10.46 -4.72
CA LEU A 223 6.22 9.87 -3.63
C LEU A 223 4.97 9.16 -4.15
N ALA A 224 4.26 9.77 -5.11
CA ALA A 224 3.12 9.11 -5.77
C ALA A 224 3.55 7.82 -6.47
N LYS A 225 4.74 7.79 -7.11
CA LYS A 225 5.31 6.60 -7.74
C LYS A 225 5.61 5.50 -6.73
N ILE A 226 6.17 5.83 -5.57
CA ILE A 226 6.42 4.87 -4.49
C ILE A 226 5.10 4.26 -4.00
N VAL A 227 4.08 5.10 -3.76
CA VAL A 227 2.76 4.62 -3.34
C VAL A 227 2.09 3.76 -4.44
N SER A 228 2.29 4.10 -5.72
CA SER A 228 1.70 3.37 -6.84
C SER A 228 2.20 1.92 -6.96
N ALA A 229 3.37 1.60 -6.40
CA ALA A 229 3.87 0.23 -6.30
C ALA A 229 2.92 -0.70 -5.50
N TYR A 230 2.14 -0.13 -4.59
CA TYR A 230 1.15 -0.82 -3.76
C TYR A 230 -0.29 -0.55 -4.21
N ALA A 231 -0.60 0.72 -4.52
CA ALA A 231 -1.95 1.19 -4.84
C ALA A 231 -2.32 0.99 -6.32
N GLY A 232 -1.37 0.57 -7.15
CA GLY A 232 -1.53 0.54 -8.60
C GLY A 232 -1.47 1.94 -9.21
N HIS A 233 -2.14 2.13 -10.34
CA HIS A 233 -2.14 3.40 -11.06
C HIS A 233 -2.78 4.54 -10.25
N ILE A 234 -2.08 5.68 -10.16
CA ILE A 234 -2.50 6.90 -9.47
C ILE A 234 -2.56 8.05 -10.49
N LYS A 235 -3.67 8.78 -10.52
CA LYS A 235 -3.75 10.10 -11.17
C LYS A 235 -3.41 11.16 -10.14
N LEU A 236 -2.31 11.89 -10.38
CA LEU A 236 -1.90 13.02 -9.56
C LEU A 236 -2.40 14.31 -10.20
N HIS A 237 -3.32 14.98 -9.52
CA HIS A 237 -3.90 16.25 -9.92
C HIS A 237 -3.11 17.40 -9.26
N VAL A 238 -2.37 18.16 -10.05
CA VAL A 238 -1.57 19.29 -9.57
C VAL A 238 -2.38 20.57 -9.76
N VAL A 239 -2.75 21.21 -8.66
CA VAL A 239 -3.58 22.40 -8.61
C VAL A 239 -2.70 23.64 -8.47
N PRO A 240 -2.77 24.63 -9.38
CA PRO A 240 -2.08 25.91 -9.21
C PRO A 240 -2.71 26.67 -8.04
N PHE A 241 -1.91 27.00 -7.03
CA PHE A 241 -2.42 27.54 -5.77
C PHE A 241 -1.89 28.94 -5.43
N THR A 242 -0.99 29.48 -6.23
CA THR A 242 -0.31 30.79 -6.02
C THR A 242 -1.29 31.93 -5.87
N GLU A 243 -2.21 32.09 -6.82
CA GLU A 243 -3.20 33.17 -6.79
C GLU A 243 -4.02 33.16 -5.50
N ILE A 244 -4.41 32.00 -5.05
CA ILE A 244 -5.18 31.82 -3.81
C ILE A 244 -4.35 32.26 -2.60
N GLN A 245 -3.08 31.86 -2.52
CA GLN A 245 -2.20 32.26 -1.41
C GLN A 245 -1.93 33.74 -1.37
N GLU A 246 -1.67 34.39 -2.53
CA GLU A 246 -1.45 35.82 -2.63
C GLU A 246 -2.69 36.62 -2.21
N ASN A 247 -3.88 36.16 -2.62
CA ASN A 247 -5.13 36.82 -2.21
C ASN A 247 -5.36 36.69 -0.70
N ILE A 248 -5.13 35.47 -0.12
CA ILE A 248 -5.23 35.29 1.33
C ILE A 248 -4.23 36.21 2.06
N HIS A 249 -2.98 36.23 1.60
CA HIS A 249 -1.94 37.07 2.20
C HIS A 249 -2.29 38.56 2.16
N LYS A 250 -2.89 39.01 1.07
CA LYS A 250 -3.23 40.43 0.84
C LYS A 250 -4.47 40.90 1.60
N PHE A 251 -5.50 40.04 1.70
CA PHE A 251 -6.83 40.47 2.15
C PHE A 251 -7.27 39.86 3.48
N CYS A 252 -6.57 38.85 4.01
CA CYS A 252 -6.95 38.21 5.26
C CYS A 252 -5.94 38.50 6.39
N PRO A 253 -6.39 38.45 7.67
CA PRO A 253 -5.48 38.55 8.81
C PRO A 253 -4.42 37.44 8.78
N PRO A 254 -3.12 37.78 8.96
CA PRO A 254 -2.03 36.79 8.85
C PRO A 254 -2.19 35.57 9.74
N GLU A 255 -2.69 35.74 10.96
CA GLU A 255 -2.89 34.65 11.92
C GLU A 255 -3.90 33.60 11.46
N TYR A 256 -4.83 33.92 10.56
CA TYR A 256 -5.85 32.99 10.02
C TYR A 256 -5.45 32.35 8.70
N MET A 257 -4.34 32.75 8.12
CA MET A 257 -3.92 32.38 6.77
C MET A 257 -3.89 30.85 6.57
N ILE A 258 -3.25 30.11 7.49
CA ILE A 258 -3.15 28.65 7.40
C ILE A 258 -4.54 27.98 7.41
N THR A 259 -5.43 28.46 8.29
CA THR A 259 -6.78 27.89 8.39
C THR A 259 -7.61 28.17 7.15
N ILE A 260 -7.58 29.40 6.63
CA ILE A 260 -8.31 29.79 5.41
C ILE A 260 -7.78 29.02 4.20
N MET A 261 -6.46 28.95 4.05
CA MET A 261 -5.80 28.20 2.99
C MET A 261 -6.25 26.73 2.99
N ARG A 262 -6.22 26.06 4.14
CA ARG A 262 -6.66 24.67 4.27
C ARG A 262 -8.15 24.48 3.96
N ARG A 263 -9.00 25.44 4.34
CA ARG A 263 -10.45 25.41 3.99
C ARG A 263 -10.65 25.48 2.48
N ILE A 264 -9.90 26.34 1.78
CA ILE A 264 -9.97 26.42 0.31
C ILE A 264 -9.44 25.13 -0.33
N MET A 265 -8.33 24.57 0.16
CA MET A 265 -7.82 23.28 -0.30
C MET A 265 -8.87 22.16 -0.16
N MET A 266 -9.57 22.10 0.97
CA MET A 266 -10.61 21.10 1.19
C MET A 266 -11.80 21.28 0.25
N ARG A 267 -12.26 22.54 -0.01
CA ARG A 267 -13.33 22.82 -0.99
C ARG A 267 -12.95 22.36 -2.40
N ILE A 268 -11.72 22.68 -2.84
CA ILE A 268 -11.20 22.21 -4.14
C ILE A 268 -11.15 20.70 -4.18
N SER A 269 -10.63 20.07 -3.12
CA SER A 269 -10.51 18.60 -3.03
C SER A 269 -11.87 17.90 -3.10
N GLU A 270 -12.90 18.43 -2.41
CA GLU A 270 -14.26 17.83 -2.48
C GLU A 270 -14.84 17.96 -3.89
N ARG A 271 -14.73 19.14 -4.52
CA ARG A 271 -15.23 19.36 -5.89
C ARG A 271 -14.54 18.44 -6.89
N LEU A 272 -13.21 18.34 -6.83
CA LEU A 272 -12.47 17.43 -7.69
C LEU A 272 -12.84 15.96 -7.43
N ALA A 273 -12.93 15.55 -6.16
CA ALA A 273 -13.32 14.21 -5.79
C ALA A 273 -14.68 13.81 -6.40
N MET A 274 -15.65 14.73 -6.36
CA MET A 274 -16.96 14.52 -6.98
C MET A 274 -16.87 14.39 -8.50
N GLN A 275 -16.06 15.23 -9.18
CA GLN A 275 -15.86 15.18 -10.64
C GLN A 275 -15.23 13.85 -11.10
N ILE A 276 -14.32 13.28 -10.29
CA ILE A 276 -13.65 12.00 -10.61
C ILE A 276 -14.35 10.77 -9.99
N ASN A 277 -15.55 10.95 -9.44
CA ASN A 277 -16.32 9.90 -8.76
C ASN A 277 -15.56 9.23 -7.60
N ALA A 278 -14.78 9.99 -6.83
CA ALA A 278 -14.22 9.55 -5.58
C ALA A 278 -15.24 9.71 -4.45
N GLY A 279 -15.41 8.68 -3.62
CA GLY A 279 -16.39 8.63 -2.54
C GLY A 279 -15.87 9.13 -1.19
N ALA A 280 -14.60 9.54 -1.10
CA ALA A 280 -13.98 10.06 0.12
C ALA A 280 -12.76 10.93 -0.17
N LEU A 281 -12.40 11.79 0.81
CA LEU A 281 -11.10 12.44 0.89
C LEU A 281 -10.20 11.70 1.88
N VAL A 282 -8.88 11.76 1.66
CA VAL A 282 -7.88 11.20 2.58
C VAL A 282 -6.86 12.29 2.91
N THR A 283 -6.55 12.46 4.20
CA THR A 283 -5.51 13.39 4.65
C THR A 283 -4.52 12.68 5.58
N GLY A 284 -3.27 13.16 5.59
CA GLY A 284 -2.21 12.68 6.47
C GLY A 284 -2.16 13.40 7.83
N GLU A 285 -3.29 13.87 8.34
CA GLU A 285 -3.35 14.60 9.61
C GLU A 285 -3.18 13.66 10.81
N SER A 286 -2.32 14.07 11.77
CA SER A 286 -2.17 13.48 13.10
C SER A 286 -2.52 14.52 14.17
N LEU A 287 -3.31 14.14 15.16
CA LEU A 287 -3.81 15.09 16.17
C LEU A 287 -2.66 15.65 17.03
N GLY A 288 -2.57 16.98 17.08
CA GLY A 288 -1.59 17.67 17.92
C GLY A 288 -0.16 17.72 17.37
N GLN A 289 0.10 17.18 16.17
CA GLN A 289 1.46 17.16 15.60
C GLN A 289 1.96 18.57 15.23
N VAL A 290 1.10 19.41 14.67
CA VAL A 290 1.40 20.82 14.31
C VAL A 290 0.23 21.75 14.63
N ALA A 291 0.47 23.06 14.61
CA ALA A 291 -0.52 24.08 14.96
C ALA A 291 -1.86 23.97 14.19
N SER A 292 -1.83 23.52 12.95
CA SER A 292 -3.03 23.31 12.12
C SER A 292 -3.76 22.00 12.38
N GLN A 293 -3.24 21.13 13.24
CA GLN A 293 -3.79 19.80 13.54
C GLN A 293 -4.32 19.70 14.98
N THR A 294 -4.73 20.82 15.57
CA THR A 294 -5.50 20.81 16.81
C THR A 294 -6.96 20.41 16.55
N MET A 295 -7.67 19.95 17.57
CA MET A 295 -9.09 19.61 17.45
C MET A 295 -9.89 20.76 16.82
N GLN A 296 -9.67 22.01 17.27
CA GLN A 296 -10.36 23.19 16.78
C GLN A 296 -10.01 23.46 15.32
N SER A 297 -8.72 23.40 14.96
CA SER A 297 -8.27 23.63 13.57
C SER A 297 -8.87 22.59 12.61
N ILE A 298 -8.87 21.30 13.00
CA ILE A 298 -9.47 20.23 12.22
C ILE A 298 -10.99 20.45 12.08
N THR A 299 -11.68 20.82 13.18
CA THR A 299 -13.11 21.08 13.16
C THR A 299 -13.47 22.20 12.20
N VAL A 300 -12.77 23.33 12.28
CA VAL A 300 -13.02 24.50 11.41
C VAL A 300 -12.70 24.20 9.94
N THR A 301 -11.60 23.47 9.70
CA THR A 301 -11.24 23.06 8.34
C THR A 301 -12.23 22.05 7.75
N ASN A 302 -12.70 21.09 8.56
CA ASN A 302 -13.65 20.07 8.11
C ASN A 302 -15.05 20.64 7.82
N LYS A 303 -15.39 21.81 8.39
CA LYS A 303 -16.74 22.40 8.27
C LYS A 303 -17.12 22.80 6.84
N VAL A 304 -16.15 22.91 5.92
CA VAL A 304 -16.38 23.22 4.50
C VAL A 304 -16.66 21.98 3.64
N ILE A 305 -16.56 20.78 4.22
CA ILE A 305 -16.88 19.53 3.55
C ILE A 305 -18.33 19.17 3.87
N GLU A 306 -19.12 19.00 2.83
CA GLU A 306 -20.57 18.82 2.97
C GLU A 306 -21.04 17.42 2.56
N ARG A 307 -20.37 16.78 1.60
CA ARG A 307 -20.86 15.59 0.91
C ARG A 307 -20.04 14.33 1.12
N LEU A 308 -18.75 14.46 1.39
CA LEU A 308 -17.83 13.34 1.43
C LEU A 308 -17.25 13.11 2.83
N PRO A 309 -17.06 11.87 3.26
CA PRO A 309 -16.27 11.59 4.45
C PRO A 309 -14.79 11.96 4.22
N VAL A 310 -14.12 12.41 5.30
CA VAL A 310 -12.67 12.64 5.32
C VAL A 310 -12.02 11.58 6.18
N PHE A 311 -11.26 10.68 5.57
CA PHE A 311 -10.50 9.67 6.27
C PHE A 311 -9.14 10.23 6.74
N ARG A 312 -8.84 10.00 8.01
CA ARG A 312 -7.59 10.42 8.67
C ARG A 312 -6.93 9.21 9.30
N PRO A 313 -6.30 8.34 8.49
CA PRO A 313 -5.77 7.07 9.00
C PRO A 313 -4.67 7.26 10.05
N LEU A 314 -4.03 8.43 10.11
CA LEU A 314 -2.94 8.74 11.02
C LEU A 314 -3.37 9.54 12.26
N ILE A 315 -4.65 9.78 12.47
CA ILE A 315 -5.14 10.72 13.50
C ILE A 315 -4.67 10.40 14.91
N GLY A 316 -4.46 9.15 15.25
CA GLY A 316 -3.98 8.67 16.55
C GLY A 316 -2.54 8.16 16.56
N PHE A 317 -1.79 8.32 15.44
CA PHE A 317 -0.39 7.86 15.36
C PHE A 317 0.57 8.94 15.84
N ASP A 318 1.62 8.53 16.53
CA ASP A 318 2.76 9.39 16.79
C ASP A 318 3.72 9.46 15.58
N LYS A 319 4.69 10.38 15.64
CA LYS A 319 5.61 10.60 14.52
C LYS A 319 6.52 9.39 14.25
N GLU A 320 6.90 8.65 15.27
CA GLU A 320 7.77 7.48 15.10
C GLU A 320 7.04 6.33 14.41
N GLU A 321 5.77 6.10 14.75
CA GLU A 321 4.93 5.10 14.10
C GLU A 321 4.77 5.40 12.61
N ILE A 322 4.53 6.67 12.26
CA ILE A 322 4.40 7.12 10.87
C ILE A 322 5.73 6.94 10.12
N VAL A 323 6.87 7.31 10.74
CA VAL A 323 8.21 7.14 10.15
C VAL A 323 8.53 5.66 9.91
N LYS A 324 8.16 4.75 10.82
CA LYS A 324 8.34 3.31 10.62
C LYS A 324 7.62 2.81 9.37
N ILE A 325 6.36 3.24 9.18
CA ILE A 325 5.59 2.87 7.98
C ILE A 325 6.21 3.52 6.73
N SER A 326 6.60 4.79 6.80
CA SER A 326 7.24 5.50 5.68
C SER A 326 8.53 4.81 5.21
N LYS A 327 9.35 4.33 6.15
CA LYS A 327 10.55 3.53 5.84
C LYS A 327 10.19 2.17 5.24
N HIS A 328 9.16 1.51 5.77
CA HIS A 328 8.70 0.21 5.26
C HIS A 328 8.23 0.26 3.80
N ILE A 329 7.68 1.38 3.37
CA ILE A 329 7.22 1.58 1.99
C ILE A 329 8.24 2.31 1.09
N ASP A 330 9.46 2.52 1.55
CA ASP A 330 10.55 3.22 0.87
C ASP A 330 10.27 4.71 0.55
N ALA A 331 9.32 5.35 1.28
CA ALA A 331 8.94 6.74 1.06
C ALA A 331 9.74 7.74 1.91
N PHE A 332 10.42 7.29 2.97
CA PHE A 332 11.05 8.16 3.95
C PHE A 332 12.14 9.05 3.35
N GLU A 333 13.10 8.46 2.64
CA GLU A 333 14.25 9.20 2.08
C GLU A 333 13.81 10.28 1.08
N THR A 334 12.80 9.97 0.25
CA THR A 334 12.21 10.97 -0.65
C THR A 334 11.48 12.06 0.13
N SER A 335 10.74 11.70 1.19
CA SER A 335 9.96 12.65 2.00
C SER A 335 10.81 13.69 2.74
N ILE A 336 12.04 13.36 3.11
CA ILE A 336 12.94 14.27 3.85
C ILE A 336 13.80 15.16 2.94
N LEU A 337 13.69 15.06 1.62
CA LEU A 337 14.38 15.96 0.70
C LEU A 337 14.00 17.44 1.00
N PRO A 338 14.95 18.38 0.92
CA PRO A 338 14.81 19.75 1.43
C PRO A 338 13.95 20.68 0.56
N TYR A 339 12.98 20.14 -0.16
CA TYR A 339 12.07 20.93 -1.00
C TYR A 339 10.78 21.24 -0.23
N GLN A 340 10.44 22.52 -0.12
CA GLN A 340 9.32 22.98 0.69
C GLN A 340 7.98 22.88 -0.04
N ASP A 341 6.94 22.51 0.70
CA ASP A 341 5.55 22.52 0.24
C ASP A 341 4.93 23.92 0.26
N CYS A 342 3.85 24.12 -0.48
CA CYS A 342 3.12 25.37 -0.55
C CYS A 342 2.67 25.90 0.82
N CYS A 343 2.37 25.04 1.78
CA CYS A 343 1.89 25.43 3.11
C CYS A 343 2.92 26.18 3.96
N THR A 344 4.19 26.20 3.57
CA THR A 344 5.27 26.82 4.34
C THR A 344 5.68 28.20 3.85
N ILE A 345 5.13 28.66 2.72
CA ILE A 345 5.60 29.87 2.01
C ILE A 345 5.29 31.15 2.78
N PHE A 346 4.07 31.34 3.23
CA PHE A 346 3.62 32.57 3.91
C PHE A 346 3.25 32.28 5.38
N LEU A 347 4.12 31.58 6.09
CA LEU A 347 3.83 31.21 7.48
C LEU A 347 3.78 32.44 8.38
N PRO A 348 2.68 32.68 9.12
CA PRO A 348 2.62 33.69 10.14
C PRO A 348 3.54 33.38 11.31
N LYS A 349 4.13 34.41 11.95
CA LYS A 349 4.95 34.23 13.15
C LYS A 349 4.19 33.52 14.29
N ASN A 350 2.90 33.81 14.40
CA ASN A 350 2.02 33.25 15.45
C ASN A 350 0.70 32.77 14.82
N PRO A 351 0.63 31.52 14.32
CA PRO A 351 -0.61 30.98 13.80
C PRO A 351 -1.63 30.71 14.90
N VAL A 352 -2.90 30.94 14.63
CA VAL A 352 -3.97 30.62 15.59
C VAL A 352 -4.12 29.10 15.70
N ILE A 353 -3.90 28.59 16.90
CA ILE A 353 -4.02 27.13 17.22
C ILE A 353 -5.45 26.75 17.63
N ARG A 354 -6.30 27.71 18.00
CA ARG A 354 -7.71 27.52 18.36
C ARG A 354 -8.60 28.46 17.57
N PRO A 355 -8.71 28.30 16.23
CA PRO A 355 -9.53 29.18 15.42
C PRO A 355 -11.02 29.05 15.79
N LYS A 356 -11.72 30.20 15.82
CA LYS A 356 -13.18 30.24 15.96
C LYS A 356 -13.78 30.31 14.56
N LEU A 357 -14.76 29.44 14.25
CA LEU A 357 -15.37 29.34 12.92
C LEU A 357 -15.87 30.69 12.42
N GLU A 358 -16.62 31.43 13.25
CA GLU A 358 -17.21 32.75 12.91
C GLU A 358 -16.16 33.76 12.48
N LEU A 359 -14.99 33.80 13.14
CA LEU A 359 -13.91 34.72 12.80
C LEU A 359 -13.24 34.33 11.46
N ILE A 360 -13.06 33.03 11.23
CA ILE A 360 -12.50 32.54 9.97
C ILE A 360 -13.45 32.82 8.81
N GLU A 361 -14.75 32.53 8.95
CA GLU A 361 -15.77 32.81 7.92
C GLU A 361 -15.91 34.33 7.66
N ARG A 362 -15.80 35.15 8.70
CA ARG A 362 -15.77 36.62 8.52
C ARG A 362 -14.54 37.08 7.72
N ALA A 363 -13.38 36.49 7.99
CA ALA A 363 -12.15 36.80 7.24
C ALA A 363 -12.22 36.32 5.79
N GLU A 364 -12.79 35.16 5.52
CA GLU A 364 -13.01 34.62 4.17
C GLU A 364 -13.88 35.55 3.28
N LYS A 365 -14.80 36.33 3.87
CA LYS A 365 -15.66 37.26 3.10
C LYS A 365 -14.91 38.35 2.32
N ALA A 366 -13.64 38.58 2.66
CA ALA A 366 -12.78 39.48 1.91
C ALA A 366 -12.26 38.89 0.59
N LEU A 367 -12.49 37.58 0.36
CA LEU A 367 -12.02 36.89 -0.82
C LEU A 367 -13.18 36.55 -1.77
N ASP A 368 -12.92 36.58 -3.07
CA ASP A 368 -13.75 35.90 -4.08
C ASP A 368 -13.41 34.40 -4.11
N VAL A 369 -13.85 33.69 -3.07
CA VAL A 369 -13.53 32.26 -2.88
C VAL A 369 -13.97 31.42 -4.07
N GLU A 370 -15.17 31.67 -4.60
CA GLU A 370 -15.73 30.89 -5.72
C GLU A 370 -14.97 31.13 -7.03
N GLY A 371 -14.63 32.37 -7.33
CA GLY A 371 -13.84 32.70 -8.50
C GLY A 371 -12.41 32.13 -8.43
N LEU A 372 -11.77 32.23 -7.25
CA LEU A 372 -10.44 31.67 -7.01
C LEU A 372 -10.43 30.14 -7.19
N ILE A 373 -11.41 29.43 -6.62
CA ILE A 373 -11.54 27.98 -6.77
C ILE A 373 -11.77 27.61 -8.23
N LYS A 374 -12.66 28.31 -8.93
CA LYS A 374 -12.94 28.04 -10.33
C LYS A 374 -11.68 28.14 -11.18
N ARG A 375 -10.92 29.26 -11.06
CA ARG A 375 -9.69 29.44 -11.83
C ARG A 375 -8.63 28.38 -11.53
N ALA A 376 -8.49 27.99 -10.26
CA ALA A 376 -7.57 26.93 -9.87
C ALA A 376 -7.98 25.57 -10.47
N MET A 377 -9.28 25.24 -10.44
CA MET A 377 -9.79 23.99 -10.99
C MET A 377 -9.72 23.92 -12.52
N ASP A 378 -9.94 25.03 -13.22
CA ASP A 378 -9.86 25.10 -14.68
C ASP A 378 -8.42 24.89 -15.20
N ASN A 379 -7.41 25.02 -14.34
CA ASN A 379 -5.99 24.91 -14.67
C ASN A 379 -5.28 23.73 -13.99
N ILE A 380 -6.01 22.68 -13.59
CA ILE A 380 -5.42 21.47 -13.00
C ILE A 380 -4.63 20.71 -14.06
N GLU A 381 -3.36 20.44 -13.77
CA GLU A 381 -2.52 19.51 -14.52
C GLU A 381 -2.73 18.08 -13.98
N VAL A 382 -2.86 17.09 -14.87
CA VAL A 382 -3.02 15.68 -14.47
C VAL A 382 -1.81 14.87 -14.93
N ILE A 383 -1.14 14.24 -13.98
CA ILE A 383 0.03 13.38 -14.22
C ILE A 383 -0.37 11.92 -13.93
N GLU A 384 -0.20 11.06 -14.92
CA GLU A 384 -0.43 9.61 -14.78
C GLU A 384 0.81 8.95 -14.16
N VAL A 385 0.67 8.37 -12.97
CA VAL A 385 1.78 7.75 -12.24
C VAL A 385 1.60 6.24 -12.16
N LYS A 386 2.62 5.51 -12.63
CA LYS A 386 2.71 4.04 -12.58
C LYS A 386 4.10 3.65 -12.11
N HIS A 387 4.16 2.52 -11.37
CA HIS A 387 5.42 1.91 -10.91
C HIS A 387 5.99 0.97 -11.97
#